data_fea0532896a7365c5efc89ecd420118b
#
_entry.id   fea0532896a7365c5efc89ecd420118b
#
_cell.length_a   1.000
_cell.length_b   1.000
_cell.length_c   1.000
_cell.angle_alpha   90.00
_cell.angle_beta   90.00
_cell.angle_gamma   90.00
#
_symmetry.space_group_name_H-M   'P 1'
#
loop_
_entity.id
_entity.type
_entity.pdbx_description
1 polymer ?
#
loop_
_entity_poly.entity_id
_entity_poly.type
_entity_poly.pdbx_seq_one_letter_code
_entity_poly.pdbx_strand_id
1 'polypeptide(L)'
;MNKILTMITAIALMGMAITACGQNKNKKHNKEMKTLVAYCSATGTTQAVAKDLAEVTGATLYEIKPEVAYTAADLDWTDKTSRSSVEMQDRAFRPAIVKDLKDAGTYDVIFIGFPVWWYTAPTLINTFIETYGFKGKTVIFFATSGGSSIDKANAEFKEQYPEIKWKAGKTLNRATKEEIKTWAEGVCFRQKND
;
A
#
# COMPACT_ATOMS: atom_id res chain seq x y z
N MET A 1 -79.88 -11.60 49.94
CA MET A 1 -80.41 -10.47 49.13
C MET A 1 -79.27 -9.94 48.27
N ASN A 2 -79.54 -9.70 47.05
CA ASN A 2 -78.74 -9.17 45.93
C ASN A 2 -77.86 -10.15 45.16
N LYS A 3 -78.49 -10.55 44.06
CA LYS A 3 -77.85 -11.28 42.95
C LYS A 3 -77.07 -10.29 42.11
N ILE A 4 -75.82 -10.58 41.82
CA ILE A 4 -75.02 -9.85 40.85
C ILE A 4 -74.83 -10.79 39.66
N LEU A 5 -75.35 -10.37 38.55
CA LEU A 5 -75.35 -11.01 37.28
C LEU A 5 -73.98 -10.94 36.61
N THR A 6 -73.37 -12.10 36.30
CA THR A 6 -72.09 -12.20 35.62
C THR A 6 -72.30 -12.13 34.13
N MET A 7 -71.87 -11.10 33.47
CA MET A 7 -71.79 -10.98 31.99
C MET A 7 -70.43 -11.51 31.51
N ILE A 8 -70.44 -12.57 30.77
CA ILE A 8 -69.31 -13.13 30.08
C ILE A 8 -69.22 -12.46 28.69
N THR A 9 -68.21 -11.62 28.51
CA THR A 9 -67.88 -11.12 27.20
C THR A 9 -66.75 -11.96 26.60
N ALA A 10 -67.08 -12.71 25.54
CA ALA A 10 -66.09 -13.43 24.74
C ALA A 10 -65.32 -12.46 23.85
N ILE A 11 -64.02 -12.33 24.09
CA ILE A 11 -63.11 -11.59 23.23
C ILE A 11 -62.50 -12.59 22.25
N ALA A 12 -62.83 -12.45 20.97
CA ALA A 12 -62.22 -13.18 19.85
C ALA A 12 -60.81 -12.68 19.64
N LEU A 13 -59.80 -13.50 19.91
CA LEU A 13 -58.40 -13.29 19.58
C LEU A 13 -58.21 -13.54 18.04
N MET A 14 -58.15 -12.47 17.30
CA MET A 14 -57.77 -12.47 15.91
C MET A 14 -56.25 -12.53 15.82
N GLY A 15 -55.69 -13.71 15.51
CA GLY A 15 -54.27 -13.96 15.35
C GLY A 15 -53.71 -13.21 14.13
N MET A 16 -52.97 -12.12 14.33
CA MET A 16 -52.14 -11.54 13.28
C MET A 16 -50.86 -12.39 13.13
N ALA A 17 -50.80 -13.18 12.08
CA ALA A 17 -49.56 -13.81 11.65
C ALA A 17 -48.59 -12.70 11.14
N ILE A 18 -47.62 -12.35 11.97
CA ILE A 18 -46.50 -11.50 11.56
C ILE A 18 -45.58 -12.39 10.73
N THR A 19 -45.69 -12.31 9.41
CA THR A 19 -44.71 -12.85 8.49
C THR A 19 -43.41 -12.06 8.71
N ALA A 20 -42.49 -12.59 9.50
CA ALA A 20 -41.14 -12.10 9.60
C ALA A 20 -40.45 -12.30 8.24
N CYS A 21 -40.48 -11.25 7.41
CA CYS A 21 -39.68 -11.16 6.20
C CYS A 21 -38.22 -11.17 6.63
N GLY A 22 -37.60 -12.35 6.55
CA GLY A 22 -36.18 -12.51 6.81
C GLY A 22 -35.38 -11.64 5.84
N GLN A 23 -34.96 -10.46 6.30
CA GLN A 23 -33.94 -9.67 5.62
C GLN A 23 -32.64 -10.46 5.69
N ASN A 24 -32.41 -11.25 4.64
CA ASN A 24 -31.12 -11.86 4.36
C ASN A 24 -30.12 -10.74 4.07
N LYS A 25 -29.57 -10.14 5.13
CA LYS A 25 -28.45 -9.23 5.03
C LYS A 25 -27.28 -10.06 4.54
N ASN A 26 -27.13 -10.17 3.23
CA ASN A 26 -25.87 -10.54 2.61
C ASN A 26 -24.80 -9.54 3.10
N LYS A 27 -24.21 -9.80 4.26
CA LYS A 27 -22.93 -9.24 4.67
C LYS A 27 -21.92 -9.81 3.66
N LYS A 28 -21.76 -9.12 2.51
CA LYS A 28 -20.50 -9.23 1.77
C LYS A 28 -19.41 -9.02 2.82
N HIS A 29 -18.71 -10.07 3.15
CA HIS A 29 -17.51 -10.00 3.97
C HIS A 29 -16.53 -9.18 3.15
N ASN A 30 -16.52 -7.87 3.38
CA ASN A 30 -15.53 -6.98 2.78
C ASN A 30 -14.21 -7.37 3.46
N LYS A 31 -13.45 -8.27 2.80
CA LYS A 31 -12.11 -8.63 3.27
C LYS A 31 -11.33 -7.31 3.36
N GLU A 32 -10.96 -6.93 4.58
CA GLU A 32 -10.15 -5.75 4.82
C GLU A 32 -8.84 -5.89 4.05
N MET A 33 -8.57 -4.96 3.14
CA MET A 33 -7.37 -4.98 2.32
C MET A 33 -6.15 -4.68 3.18
N LYS A 34 -5.24 -5.64 3.29
CA LYS A 34 -3.98 -5.43 4.00
C LYS A 34 -3.02 -4.62 3.14
N THR A 35 -2.55 -3.52 3.69
CA THR A 35 -1.64 -2.59 3.01
C THR A 35 -0.26 -2.60 3.64
N LEU A 36 0.77 -2.60 2.81
CA LEU A 36 2.17 -2.44 3.17
C LEU A 36 2.69 -1.13 2.62
N VAL A 37 3.44 -0.38 3.41
CA VAL A 37 4.29 0.73 2.96
C VAL A 37 5.74 0.31 3.17
N ALA A 38 6.37 -0.17 2.10
CA ALA A 38 7.79 -0.50 2.08
C ALA A 38 8.59 0.67 1.53
N TYR A 39 9.77 0.95 2.09
CA TYR A 39 10.59 2.06 1.61
C TYR A 39 12.08 1.79 1.80
N CYS A 40 12.92 2.36 0.93
CA CYS A 40 14.33 2.58 1.22
C CYS A 40 14.60 4.08 1.37
N SER A 41 15.51 4.44 2.28
CA SER A 41 15.83 5.84 2.53
C SER A 41 17.25 5.98 3.10
N ALA A 42 18.16 6.55 2.31
CA ALA A 42 19.54 6.75 2.75
C ALA A 42 19.69 8.01 3.64
N THR A 43 18.84 9.03 3.44
CA THR A 43 18.97 10.34 4.11
C THR A 43 17.77 10.70 5.00
N GLY A 44 16.79 9.79 5.14
CA GLY A 44 15.59 10.02 5.95
C GLY A 44 14.44 10.70 5.21
N THR A 45 14.66 11.28 4.03
CA THR A 45 13.60 12.02 3.30
C THR A 45 12.45 11.12 2.87
N THR A 46 12.75 9.99 2.21
CA THR A 46 11.73 9.00 1.82
C THR A 46 11.06 8.37 3.04
N GLN A 47 11.84 8.15 4.12
CA GLN A 47 11.31 7.62 5.38
C GLN A 47 10.22 8.51 5.97
N ALA A 48 10.40 9.83 5.97
CA ALA A 48 9.41 10.75 6.48
C ALA A 48 8.07 10.61 5.73
N VAL A 49 8.12 10.61 4.40
CA VAL A 49 6.94 10.39 3.54
C VAL A 49 6.31 9.02 3.78
N ALA A 50 7.13 7.97 3.94
CA ALA A 50 6.65 6.62 4.21
C ALA A 50 5.89 6.51 5.54
N LYS A 51 6.37 7.19 6.59
CA LYS A 51 5.70 7.24 7.90
C LYS A 51 4.34 7.92 7.79
N ASP A 52 4.27 9.08 7.13
CA ASP A 52 3.00 9.78 6.91
C ASP A 52 2.02 8.95 6.09
N LEU A 53 2.50 8.29 5.02
CA LEU A 53 1.67 7.41 4.19
C LEU A 53 1.15 6.21 4.99
N ALA A 54 2.00 5.56 5.79
CA ALA A 54 1.58 4.44 6.63
C ALA A 54 0.53 4.86 7.66
N GLU A 55 0.69 6.03 8.29
CA GLU A 55 -0.26 6.55 9.26
C GLU A 55 -1.62 6.86 8.63
N VAL A 56 -1.66 7.57 7.49
CA VAL A 56 -2.93 7.95 6.86
C VAL A 56 -3.67 6.77 6.22
N THR A 57 -2.95 5.68 5.91
CA THR A 57 -3.55 4.47 5.31
C THR A 57 -3.78 3.34 6.31
N GLY A 58 -3.29 3.45 7.54
CA GLY A 58 -3.29 2.36 8.52
C GLY A 58 -2.41 1.17 8.09
N ALA A 59 -1.44 1.39 7.20
CA ALA A 59 -0.60 0.35 6.62
C ALA A 59 0.52 -0.09 7.56
N THR A 60 0.99 -1.33 7.37
CA THR A 60 2.24 -1.78 7.98
C THR A 60 3.41 -1.04 7.33
N LEU A 61 4.28 -0.44 8.15
CA LEU A 61 5.50 0.21 7.68
C LEU A 61 6.67 -0.77 7.69
N TYR A 62 7.44 -0.81 6.60
CA TYR A 62 8.61 -1.68 6.47
C TYR A 62 9.77 -0.95 5.79
N GLU A 63 10.96 -1.02 6.37
CA GLU A 63 12.16 -0.47 5.78
C GLU A 63 12.92 -1.53 4.98
N ILE A 64 13.12 -1.28 3.70
CA ILE A 64 13.97 -2.08 2.82
C ILE A 64 15.42 -1.71 3.12
N LYS A 65 16.09 -2.51 3.91
CA LYS A 65 17.47 -2.27 4.35
C LYS A 65 18.47 -3.04 3.48
N PRO A 66 19.48 -2.39 2.92
CA PRO A 66 20.61 -3.13 2.40
C PRO A 66 21.34 -3.86 3.55
N GLU A 67 21.90 -5.03 3.32
CA GLU A 67 22.70 -5.74 4.33
C GLU A 67 23.88 -4.93 4.81
N VAL A 68 24.49 -4.15 3.91
CA VAL A 68 25.55 -3.18 4.24
C VAL A 68 25.00 -1.79 3.99
N ALA A 69 24.87 -1.00 5.05
CA ALA A 69 24.35 0.37 4.96
C ALA A 69 25.21 1.23 4.03
N TYR A 70 24.57 2.17 3.33
CA TYR A 70 25.29 3.15 2.51
C TYR A 70 25.92 4.22 3.41
N THR A 71 27.21 4.46 3.20
CA THR A 71 27.91 5.60 3.78
C THR A 71 27.71 6.87 2.94
N ALA A 72 28.13 8.02 3.44
CA ALA A 72 28.10 9.26 2.65
C ALA A 72 28.95 9.15 1.37
N ALA A 73 30.10 8.47 1.44
CA ALA A 73 30.94 8.22 0.26
C ALA A 73 30.26 7.29 -0.76
N ASP A 74 29.52 6.27 -0.30
CA ASP A 74 28.76 5.38 -1.18
C ASP A 74 27.66 6.11 -1.95
N LEU A 75 27.17 7.22 -1.42
CA LEU A 75 26.08 8.02 -1.98
C LEU A 75 26.56 9.22 -2.82
N ASP A 76 27.86 9.42 -2.96
CA ASP A 76 28.40 10.47 -3.80
C ASP A 76 28.15 10.15 -5.29
N TRP A 77 27.05 10.66 -5.80
CA TRP A 77 26.64 10.48 -7.20
C TRP A 77 27.56 11.17 -8.21
N THR A 78 28.47 12.07 -7.74
CA THR A 78 29.46 12.74 -8.61
C THR A 78 30.69 11.86 -8.82
N ASP A 79 30.95 10.94 -7.88
CA ASP A 79 31.98 9.91 -8.00
C ASP A 79 31.43 8.69 -8.77
N LYS A 80 31.93 8.46 -9.96
CA LYS A 80 31.55 7.32 -10.80
C LYS A 80 31.95 5.96 -10.21
N THR A 81 32.86 5.95 -9.24
CA THR A 81 33.32 4.75 -8.54
C THR A 81 32.62 4.53 -7.21
N SER A 82 31.78 5.46 -6.76
CA SER A 82 30.97 5.29 -5.57
C SER A 82 30.03 4.08 -5.72
N ARG A 83 29.71 3.45 -4.60
CA ARG A 83 28.88 2.24 -4.59
C ARG A 83 27.53 2.46 -5.30
N SER A 84 26.83 3.55 -5.01
CA SER A 84 25.56 3.87 -5.67
C SER A 84 25.73 4.08 -7.19
N SER A 85 26.81 4.72 -7.62
CA SER A 85 27.12 4.91 -9.04
C SER A 85 27.35 3.58 -9.74
N VAL A 86 28.16 2.70 -9.16
CA VAL A 86 28.44 1.35 -9.72
C VAL A 86 27.17 0.50 -9.78
N GLU A 87 26.38 0.46 -8.70
CA GLU A 87 25.12 -0.28 -8.66
C GLU A 87 24.11 0.20 -9.70
N MET A 88 24.07 1.51 -9.98
CA MET A 88 23.14 2.08 -10.96
C MET A 88 23.61 1.99 -12.41
N GLN A 89 24.92 1.81 -12.66
CA GLN A 89 25.46 1.53 -13.99
C GLN A 89 25.09 0.13 -14.48
N ASP A 90 25.02 -0.85 -13.59
CA ASP A 90 24.56 -2.20 -13.90
C ASP A 90 23.11 -2.41 -13.43
N ARG A 91 22.15 -2.24 -14.33
CA ARG A 91 20.72 -2.43 -14.02
C ARG A 91 20.35 -3.87 -13.65
N ALA A 92 21.22 -4.84 -13.90
CA ALA A 92 21.06 -6.23 -13.46
C ALA A 92 21.60 -6.47 -12.05
N PHE A 93 22.37 -5.55 -11.50
CA PHE A 93 22.90 -5.66 -10.14
C PHE A 93 21.77 -5.75 -9.11
N ARG A 94 21.93 -6.63 -8.12
CA ARG A 94 20.95 -6.87 -7.04
C ARG A 94 21.65 -6.74 -5.69
N PRO A 95 21.68 -5.53 -5.10
CA PRO A 95 22.22 -5.36 -3.76
C PRO A 95 21.54 -6.29 -2.76
N ALA A 96 22.30 -6.94 -1.90
CA ALA A 96 21.74 -7.79 -0.85
C ALA A 96 20.91 -6.96 0.16
N ILE A 97 19.78 -7.49 0.59
CA ILE A 97 18.86 -6.85 1.54
C ILE A 97 18.64 -7.74 2.76
N VAL A 98 18.35 -7.11 3.90
CA VAL A 98 17.84 -7.80 5.08
C VAL A 98 16.45 -8.38 4.75
N LYS A 99 16.26 -9.70 4.98
CA LYS A 99 15.05 -10.44 4.60
C LYS A 99 14.22 -10.77 5.83
N ASP A 100 13.67 -9.76 6.49
CA ASP A 100 12.92 -9.91 7.74
C ASP A 100 11.42 -9.53 7.64
N LEU A 101 10.92 -9.20 6.42
CA LEU A 101 9.50 -8.98 6.19
C LEU A 101 8.73 -10.29 6.30
N LYS A 102 7.93 -10.41 7.36
CA LYS A 102 7.07 -11.56 7.57
C LYS A 102 5.77 -11.44 6.77
N ASP A 103 5.25 -12.58 6.34
CA ASP A 103 3.91 -12.68 5.73
C ASP A 103 3.68 -11.76 4.51
N ALA A 104 4.74 -11.50 3.72
CA ALA A 104 4.70 -10.62 2.54
C ALA A 104 3.52 -10.95 1.59
N GLY A 105 3.21 -12.23 1.42
CA GLY A 105 2.09 -12.71 0.59
C GLY A 105 0.70 -12.34 1.09
N THR A 106 0.54 -11.88 2.35
CA THR A 106 -0.76 -11.52 2.92
C THR A 106 -1.23 -10.11 2.55
N TYR A 107 -0.33 -9.24 2.08
CA TYR A 107 -0.68 -7.89 1.66
C TYR A 107 -1.36 -7.91 0.29
N ASP A 108 -2.38 -7.09 0.14
CA ASP A 108 -3.15 -6.92 -1.11
C ASP A 108 -2.66 -5.70 -1.90
N VAL A 109 -2.24 -4.65 -1.19
CA VAL A 109 -1.71 -3.39 -1.73
C VAL A 109 -0.34 -3.10 -1.14
N ILE A 110 0.63 -2.81 -1.98
CA ILE A 110 2.00 -2.52 -1.58
C ILE A 110 2.41 -1.17 -2.15
N PHE A 111 2.66 -0.21 -1.28
CA PHE A 111 3.36 1.01 -1.64
C PHE A 111 4.85 0.77 -1.50
N ILE A 112 5.64 1.18 -2.50
CA ILE A 112 7.10 1.07 -2.46
C ILE A 112 7.70 2.45 -2.66
N GLY A 113 8.43 2.92 -1.65
CA GLY A 113 9.05 4.24 -1.61
C GLY A 113 10.56 4.21 -1.81
N PHE A 114 11.09 5.16 -2.58
CA PHE A 114 12.53 5.25 -2.84
C PHE A 114 12.96 6.68 -3.20
N PRO A 115 14.24 7.03 -2.96
CA PRO A 115 14.83 8.20 -3.57
C PRO A 115 15.08 7.92 -5.06
N VAL A 116 14.77 8.87 -5.94
CA VAL A 116 15.09 8.71 -7.37
C VAL A 116 16.60 8.80 -7.55
N TRP A 117 17.20 7.73 -8.07
CA TRP A 117 18.60 7.67 -8.45
C TRP A 117 18.70 7.52 -9.97
N TRP A 118 19.50 8.36 -10.64
CA TRP A 118 19.67 8.34 -12.11
C TRP A 118 18.34 8.20 -12.87
N TYR A 119 17.36 9.02 -12.46
CA TYR A 119 16.01 9.12 -13.06
C TYR A 119 15.11 7.89 -12.87
N THR A 120 15.53 6.89 -12.07
CA THR A 120 14.74 5.68 -11.81
C THR A 120 14.85 5.22 -10.35
N ALA A 121 14.33 4.04 -10.03
CA ALA A 121 14.47 3.45 -8.71
C ALA A 121 15.86 2.81 -8.53
N PRO A 122 16.44 2.85 -7.30
CA PRO A 122 17.63 2.06 -6.97
C PRO A 122 17.41 0.58 -7.24
N THR A 123 18.45 -0.14 -7.71
CA THR A 123 18.38 -1.58 -7.97
C THR A 123 18.03 -2.43 -6.76
N LEU A 124 18.18 -1.86 -5.56
CA LEU A 124 17.68 -2.43 -4.30
C LEU A 124 16.17 -2.72 -4.32
N ILE A 125 15.38 -1.91 -5.06
CA ILE A 125 13.93 -2.11 -5.22
C ILE A 125 13.64 -3.36 -6.06
N ASN A 126 14.47 -3.62 -7.07
CA ASN A 126 14.39 -4.86 -7.84
C ASN A 126 14.63 -6.08 -6.93
N THR A 127 15.68 -6.02 -6.09
CA THR A 127 15.97 -7.08 -5.11
C THR A 127 14.78 -7.34 -4.19
N PHE A 128 14.13 -6.29 -3.69
CA PHE A 128 12.98 -6.39 -2.81
C PHE A 128 11.79 -7.08 -3.51
N ILE A 129 11.44 -6.64 -4.72
CA ILE A 129 10.34 -7.22 -5.51
C ILE A 129 10.60 -8.69 -5.82
N GLU A 130 11.82 -9.02 -6.24
CA GLU A 130 12.22 -10.40 -6.60
C GLU A 130 12.29 -11.32 -5.37
N THR A 131 12.69 -10.78 -4.20
CA THR A 131 12.78 -11.56 -2.96
C THR A 131 11.40 -11.98 -2.44
N TYR A 132 10.43 -11.06 -2.46
CA TYR A 132 9.13 -11.31 -1.82
C TYR A 132 8.01 -11.70 -2.80
N GLY A 133 8.16 -11.40 -4.08
CA GLY A 133 7.24 -11.81 -5.15
C GLY A 133 5.83 -11.23 -4.99
N PHE A 134 5.49 -10.18 -5.74
CA PHE A 134 4.19 -9.51 -5.63
C PHE A 134 3.26 -9.81 -6.81
N LYS A 135 3.39 -11.00 -7.41
CA LYS A 135 2.52 -11.44 -8.50
C LYS A 135 1.03 -11.32 -8.13
N GLY A 136 0.26 -10.62 -8.98
CA GLY A 136 -1.16 -10.40 -8.80
C GLY A 136 -1.54 -9.38 -7.72
N LYS A 137 -0.56 -8.82 -6.99
CA LYS A 137 -0.77 -7.76 -6.00
C LYS A 137 -0.82 -6.40 -6.66
N THR A 138 -1.46 -5.43 -6.01
CA THR A 138 -1.43 -4.04 -6.45
C THR A 138 -0.17 -3.38 -5.89
N VAL A 139 0.70 -2.86 -6.77
CA VAL A 139 1.91 -2.13 -6.37
C VAL A 139 1.84 -0.69 -6.87
N ILE A 140 2.23 0.23 -6.00
CA ILE A 140 2.18 1.68 -6.23
C ILE A 140 3.50 2.27 -5.77
N PHE A 141 4.21 2.92 -6.66
CA PHE A 141 5.43 3.61 -6.28
C PHE A 141 5.16 5.00 -5.69
N PHE A 142 5.96 5.41 -4.74
CA PHE A 142 6.13 6.81 -4.37
C PHE A 142 7.62 7.13 -4.28
N ALA A 143 7.98 8.34 -4.61
CA ALA A 143 9.38 8.71 -4.61
C ALA A 143 9.63 10.08 -4.01
N THR A 144 10.86 10.27 -3.57
CA THR A 144 11.44 11.59 -3.30
C THR A 144 12.57 11.85 -4.27
N SER A 145 12.76 13.10 -4.69
CA SER A 145 13.74 13.44 -5.71
C SER A 145 14.21 14.88 -5.54
N GLY A 146 15.43 15.16 -5.96
CA GLY A 146 15.95 16.52 -6.08
C GLY A 146 15.35 17.33 -7.26
N GLY A 147 14.57 16.69 -8.15
CA GLY A 147 13.98 17.35 -9.31
C GLY A 147 13.48 16.39 -10.40
N SER A 148 13.83 15.10 -10.32
CA SER A 148 13.42 14.13 -11.34
C SER A 148 12.01 13.60 -11.09
N SER A 149 11.29 13.28 -12.18
CA SER A 149 10.01 12.57 -12.15
C SER A 149 10.21 11.09 -11.82
N ILE A 150 9.15 10.45 -11.30
CA ILE A 150 9.05 9.01 -11.08
C ILE A 150 8.67 8.21 -12.34
N ASP A 151 8.33 8.88 -13.43
CA ASP A 151 7.68 8.27 -14.61
C ASP A 151 8.52 7.18 -15.25
N LYS A 152 9.84 7.40 -15.33
CA LYS A 152 10.75 6.38 -15.88
C LYS A 152 10.75 5.11 -15.03
N ALA A 153 10.79 5.23 -13.70
CA ALA A 153 10.70 4.07 -12.80
C ALA A 153 9.36 3.35 -12.98
N ASN A 154 8.25 4.06 -13.06
CA ASN A 154 6.92 3.47 -13.30
C ASN A 154 6.89 2.66 -14.61
N ALA A 155 7.49 3.18 -15.70
CA ALA A 155 7.53 2.51 -16.99
C ALA A 155 8.43 1.26 -16.97
N GLU A 156 9.67 1.40 -16.49
CA GLU A 156 10.66 0.31 -16.43
C GLU A 156 10.16 -0.89 -15.61
N PHE A 157 9.61 -0.63 -14.43
CA PHE A 157 9.16 -1.71 -13.55
C PHE A 157 7.87 -2.36 -14.03
N LYS A 158 6.98 -1.62 -14.68
CA LYS A 158 5.78 -2.20 -15.31
C LYS A 158 6.16 -3.15 -16.46
N GLU A 159 7.19 -2.82 -17.23
CA GLU A 159 7.72 -3.67 -18.29
C GLU A 159 8.44 -4.89 -17.72
N GLN A 160 9.28 -4.70 -16.69
CA GLN A 160 10.10 -5.76 -16.10
C GLN A 160 9.28 -6.78 -15.29
N TYR A 161 8.18 -6.35 -14.65
CA TYR A 161 7.33 -7.19 -13.79
C TYR A 161 5.86 -7.12 -14.22
N PRO A 162 5.49 -7.63 -15.41
CA PRO A 162 4.15 -7.51 -15.97
C PRO A 162 3.09 -8.28 -15.20
N GLU A 163 3.49 -9.25 -14.36
CA GLU A 163 2.57 -10.02 -13.50
C GLU A 163 2.06 -9.25 -12.28
N ILE A 164 2.61 -8.06 -12.00
CA ILE A 164 2.19 -7.16 -10.92
C ILE A 164 1.11 -6.21 -11.44
N LYS A 165 0.11 -5.92 -10.63
CA LYS A 165 -0.91 -4.92 -10.94
C LYS A 165 -0.41 -3.53 -10.59
N TRP A 166 0.29 -2.90 -11.52
CA TRP A 166 0.84 -1.57 -11.34
C TRP A 166 -0.22 -0.49 -11.40
N LYS A 167 -0.18 0.43 -10.43
CA LYS A 167 -0.89 1.72 -10.48
C LYS A 167 0.12 2.86 -10.59
N ALA A 168 -0.32 4.00 -11.12
CA ALA A 168 0.53 5.17 -11.31
C ALA A 168 1.08 5.67 -9.97
N GLY A 169 2.39 5.71 -9.87
CA GLY A 169 3.10 6.27 -8.73
C GLY A 169 3.20 7.80 -8.79
N LYS A 170 3.65 8.41 -7.71
CA LYS A 170 3.78 9.86 -7.57
C LYS A 170 5.07 10.25 -6.84
N THR A 171 5.70 11.34 -7.28
CA THR A 171 6.75 12.01 -6.53
C THR A 171 6.10 12.85 -5.43
N LEU A 172 6.50 12.63 -4.17
CA LEU A 172 5.87 13.23 -2.98
C LEU A 172 6.84 14.16 -2.22
N ASN A 173 7.69 14.88 -2.95
CA ASN A 173 8.57 15.87 -2.32
C ASN A 173 7.76 16.91 -1.58
N ARG A 174 8.06 17.09 -0.28
CA ARG A 174 7.43 18.11 0.56
C ARG A 174 5.89 18.06 0.57
N ALA A 175 5.31 16.93 0.18
CA ALA A 175 3.87 16.75 0.24
C ALA A 175 3.41 16.81 1.70
N THR A 176 2.35 17.54 1.95
CA THR A 176 1.69 17.55 3.25
C THR A 176 1.01 16.21 3.50
N LYS A 177 0.76 15.89 4.75
CA LYS A 177 0.06 14.66 5.14
C LYS A 177 -1.33 14.56 4.51
N GLU A 178 -2.04 15.69 4.35
CA GLU A 178 -3.34 15.73 3.69
C GLU A 178 -3.25 15.45 2.18
N GLU A 179 -2.22 15.97 1.50
CA GLU A 179 -1.96 15.66 0.10
C GLU A 179 -1.60 14.18 -0.11
N ILE A 180 -0.81 13.61 0.81
CA ILE A 180 -0.46 12.17 0.81
C ILE A 180 -1.74 11.33 0.98
N LYS A 181 -2.59 11.68 1.93
CA LYS A 181 -3.88 11.02 2.19
C LYS A 181 -4.78 11.05 0.96
N THR A 182 -5.02 12.24 0.42
CA THR A 182 -5.86 12.43 -0.77
C THR A 182 -5.36 11.60 -1.96
N TRP A 183 -4.04 11.59 -2.18
CA TRP A 183 -3.45 10.77 -3.22
C TRP A 183 -3.63 9.27 -2.97
N ALA A 184 -3.32 8.80 -1.77
CA ALA A 184 -3.42 7.39 -1.41
C ALA A 184 -4.85 6.86 -1.56
N GLU A 185 -5.84 7.60 -1.09
CA GLU A 185 -7.27 7.30 -1.28
C GLU A 185 -7.62 7.23 -2.77
N GLY A 186 -7.15 8.19 -3.55
CA GLY A 186 -7.39 8.23 -5.01
C GLY A 186 -6.83 7.02 -5.75
N VAL A 187 -5.63 6.53 -5.39
CA VAL A 187 -5.04 5.37 -6.08
C VAL A 187 -5.53 4.03 -5.54
N CYS A 188 -5.92 3.95 -4.26
CA CYS A 188 -6.44 2.71 -3.67
C CYS A 188 -7.88 2.42 -4.10
N PHE A 189 -8.76 3.44 -4.11
CA PHE A 189 -10.21 3.27 -4.20
C PHE A 189 -10.82 3.66 -5.55
N ARG A 190 -10.09 4.33 -6.45
CA ARG A 190 -10.59 4.52 -7.81
C ARG A 190 -10.59 3.17 -8.55
N GLN A 191 -11.68 2.43 -8.43
CA GLN A 191 -12.08 1.54 -9.51
C GLN A 191 -12.50 2.46 -10.65
N LYS A 192 -11.81 2.40 -11.79
CA LYS A 192 -12.36 2.96 -13.02
C LYS A 192 -13.69 2.27 -13.29
N ASN A 193 -14.77 3.03 -13.23
CA ASN A 193 -15.98 2.69 -13.94
C ASN A 193 -15.66 2.93 -15.43
N ASP A 194 -15.19 1.89 -16.10
CA ASP A 194 -15.14 1.77 -17.55
C ASP A 194 -16.08 0.63 -17.94
#